data_200cc18ba341c4fff943d19afb3ff2ad
#
_entry.id   200cc18ba341c4fff943d19afb3ff2ad
#
_cell.length_a   1.000
_cell.length_b   1.000
_cell.length_c   1.000
_cell.angle_alpha   90.00
_cell.angle_beta   90.00
_cell.angle_gamma   90.00
#
_symmetry.space_group_name_H-M   'P 1'
#
loop_
_entity.id
_entity.type
_entity.pdbx_description
1 polymer ?
#
loop_
_entity_poly.entity_id
_entity_poly.type
_entity_poly.pdbx_seq_one_letter_code
_entity_poly.pdbx_strand_id
1 'polypeptide(L)'
;NFRRQRQMCIRDRIASNRHPAQFRFIVEELAAHRLALLERRRQIRSRKTPAISPDDELRDKLARALPFELTGAQQRVLADLMRDFASGKPMIRLVQGDVGSGKTVVAALACLPVIESGYQAALMAPTEILAEQHYQNFRQWLEPLDISVVNLMGADKGKKREHKTAMIESGEAQVVIGTHALFQASVEFKRLGFVIFDEQHRFGVDQRLALQRKTRDDEMPHQLIMTATPIPRTMAMSIYADLDYSQIDELPPGRKPVTTSIVSEQQRASLIQRVADSCAGGGQVYWVCTLIEESEALQCEAAEMTYETLCQQLPQLSIGLVHGRMKPKPKEAAIMAFKQGATHILVATTVIEVGVDVPNASIMIIENPERLGLAQIHQLRGRVGRGARESFCILLVKNSLSELARTRLDIIRSTQDGFAIAEKDLEIRGAGEVLGTRQTGEMSFRIADLMRDQKWFPQAEELAKMMQRPEYAPVRTELLRNWIGQRQDYTDVG
;
A
#
# COMPACT_ATOMS: atom_id res chain seq x y z
N ASN A 1 -49.62 29.26 2.84
CA ASN A 1 -48.87 28.41 3.73
C ASN A 1 -48.42 27.06 3.11
N PHE A 2 -49.27 26.35 2.38
CA PHE A 2 -48.94 25.05 1.77
C PHE A 2 -47.82 25.09 0.73
N ARG A 3 -47.68 26.13 -0.08
CA ARG A 3 -46.55 26.28 -1.04
C ARG A 3 -45.22 26.48 -0.32
N ARG A 4 -45.17 27.28 0.74
CA ARG A 4 -43.93 27.49 1.56
C ARG A 4 -43.52 26.21 2.31
N GLN A 5 -44.49 25.50 2.86
CA GLN A 5 -44.22 24.20 3.52
C GLN A 5 -43.70 23.16 2.52
N ARG A 6 -44.28 23.02 1.32
CA ARG A 6 -43.77 22.13 0.30
C ARG A 6 -42.35 22.50 -0.17
N GLN A 7 -42.07 23.80 -0.36
CA GLN A 7 -40.71 24.25 -0.72
C GLN A 7 -39.71 24.03 0.41
N MET A 8 -40.10 24.17 1.67
CA MET A 8 -39.26 23.88 2.82
C MET A 8 -38.98 22.38 2.91
N CYS A 9 -39.96 21.51 2.77
CA CYS A 9 -39.79 20.06 2.73
C CYS A 9 -38.91 19.59 1.56
N ILE A 10 -38.98 20.23 0.41
CA ILE A 10 -38.11 19.93 -0.75
C ILE A 10 -36.68 20.36 -0.45
N ARG A 11 -36.47 21.57 0.09
CA ARG A 11 -35.14 22.06 0.49
C ARG A 11 -34.47 21.16 1.55
N ASP A 12 -35.24 20.77 2.57
CA ASP A 12 -34.74 19.90 3.64
C ASP A 12 -34.38 18.50 3.11
N ARG A 13 -35.18 17.95 2.18
CA ARG A 13 -34.88 16.70 1.50
C ARG A 13 -33.64 16.80 0.59
N ILE A 14 -33.47 17.92 -0.11
CA ILE A 14 -32.29 18.18 -0.92
C ILE A 14 -31.06 18.35 -0.04
N ALA A 15 -31.16 19.15 1.02
CA ALA A 15 -30.07 19.37 1.98
C ALA A 15 -29.65 18.08 2.70
N SER A 16 -30.61 17.19 3.00
CA SER A 16 -30.38 15.87 3.62
C SER A 16 -30.06 14.76 2.62
N ASN A 17 -29.90 15.06 1.32
CA ASN A 17 -29.68 14.09 0.24
C ASN A 17 -30.73 12.95 0.18
N ARG A 18 -31.98 13.25 0.52
CA ARG A 18 -33.11 12.30 0.51
C ARG A 18 -34.12 12.53 -0.60
N HIS A 19 -33.86 13.48 -1.50
CA HIS A 19 -34.81 13.79 -2.58
C HIS A 19 -34.67 12.76 -3.72
N PRO A 20 -35.76 12.17 -4.25
CA PRO A 20 -35.71 11.17 -5.32
C PRO A 20 -34.96 11.62 -6.59
N ALA A 21 -34.99 12.91 -6.93
CA ALA A 21 -34.22 13.41 -8.06
C ALA A 21 -32.72 13.36 -7.88
N GLN A 22 -32.22 13.54 -6.64
CA GLN A 22 -30.78 13.40 -6.35
C GLN A 22 -30.32 11.97 -6.52
N PHE A 23 -31.15 11.01 -6.16
CA PHE A 23 -30.89 9.60 -6.32
C PHE A 23 -30.54 9.23 -7.78
N ARG A 24 -31.32 9.73 -8.73
CA ARG A 24 -31.02 9.53 -10.16
C ARG A 24 -29.63 10.06 -10.52
N PHE A 25 -29.31 11.28 -10.12
CA PHE A 25 -28.00 11.88 -10.40
C PHE A 25 -26.85 11.14 -9.73
N ILE A 26 -27.04 10.64 -8.51
CA ILE A 26 -26.08 9.81 -7.82
C ILE A 26 -25.77 8.54 -8.61
N VAL A 27 -26.82 7.81 -9.04
CA VAL A 27 -26.65 6.60 -9.83
C VAL A 27 -26.02 6.89 -11.20
N GLU A 28 -26.42 7.96 -11.87
CA GLU A 28 -25.84 8.38 -13.16
C GLU A 28 -24.36 8.74 -13.01
N GLU A 29 -23.96 9.48 -11.97
CA GLU A 29 -22.57 9.85 -11.71
C GLU A 29 -21.71 8.63 -11.41
N LEU A 30 -22.16 7.76 -10.50
CA LEU A 30 -21.48 6.52 -10.17
C LEU A 30 -21.34 5.60 -11.40
N ALA A 31 -22.39 5.49 -12.22
CA ALA A 31 -22.38 4.69 -13.44
C ALA A 31 -21.44 5.28 -14.50
N ALA A 32 -21.38 6.61 -14.64
CA ALA A 32 -20.46 7.28 -15.57
C ALA A 32 -19.00 7.03 -15.19
N HIS A 33 -18.65 7.15 -13.91
CA HIS A 33 -17.32 6.82 -13.42
C HIS A 33 -16.96 5.34 -13.65
N ARG A 34 -17.91 4.46 -13.34
CA ARG A 34 -17.73 3.01 -13.60
C ARG A 34 -17.54 2.71 -15.08
N LEU A 35 -18.29 3.34 -15.94
CA LEU A 35 -18.16 3.23 -17.40
C LEU A 35 -16.80 3.70 -17.89
N ALA A 36 -16.32 4.86 -17.45
CA ALA A 36 -15.00 5.38 -17.83
C ALA A 36 -13.89 4.38 -17.48
N LEU A 37 -13.93 3.79 -16.26
CA LEU A 37 -12.98 2.78 -15.84
C LEU A 37 -13.08 1.48 -16.66
N LEU A 38 -14.30 1.04 -17.02
CA LEU A 38 -14.51 -0.14 -17.85
C LEU A 38 -14.04 0.08 -19.29
N GLU A 39 -14.23 1.27 -19.86
CA GLU A 39 -13.70 1.63 -21.18
C GLU A 39 -12.18 1.65 -21.19
N ARG A 40 -11.56 2.26 -20.17
CA ARG A 40 -10.10 2.22 -19.97
C ARG A 40 -9.58 0.79 -19.87
N ARG A 41 -10.23 -0.06 -19.04
CA ARG A 41 -9.88 -1.48 -18.93
C ARG A 41 -9.94 -2.20 -20.27
N ARG A 42 -10.97 -1.90 -21.09
CA ARG A 42 -11.12 -2.47 -22.43
C ARG A 42 -9.99 -2.03 -23.36
N GLN A 43 -9.62 -0.77 -23.34
CA GLN A 43 -8.49 -0.23 -24.12
C GLN A 43 -7.17 -0.88 -23.72
N ILE A 44 -6.89 -1.01 -22.42
CA ILE A 44 -5.71 -1.70 -21.91
C ILE A 44 -5.69 -3.15 -22.39
N ARG A 45 -6.80 -3.89 -22.21
CA ARG A 45 -6.90 -5.31 -22.59
C ARG A 45 -6.87 -5.57 -24.09
N SER A 46 -6.97 -4.54 -24.93
CA SER A 46 -6.80 -4.65 -26.38
C SER A 46 -5.36 -4.47 -26.84
N ARG A 47 -4.43 -4.05 -25.97
CA ARG A 47 -3.02 -3.91 -26.28
C ARG A 47 -2.35 -5.29 -26.36
N LYS A 48 -1.24 -5.35 -27.10
CA LYS A 48 -0.37 -6.53 -27.09
C LYS A 48 0.30 -6.67 -25.73
N THR A 49 0.58 -7.89 -25.33
CA THR A 49 1.28 -8.20 -24.08
C THR A 49 2.27 -9.33 -24.29
N PRO A 50 3.34 -9.42 -23.50
CA PRO A 50 4.22 -10.55 -23.49
C PRO A 50 3.48 -11.88 -23.33
N ALA A 51 3.76 -12.84 -24.18
CA ALA A 51 3.22 -14.19 -24.05
C ALA A 51 4.00 -14.93 -22.96
N ILE A 52 3.36 -15.10 -21.80
CA ILE A 52 3.95 -15.83 -20.68
C ILE A 52 3.27 -17.20 -20.61
N SER A 53 4.06 -18.24 -20.72
CA SER A 53 3.60 -19.62 -20.49
C SER A 53 3.84 -19.95 -19.03
N PRO A 54 2.76 -20.15 -18.23
CA PRO A 54 2.93 -20.53 -16.83
C PRO A 54 3.47 -21.95 -16.76
N ASP A 55 4.76 -22.10 -16.55
CA ASP A 55 5.40 -23.35 -16.17
C ASP A 55 5.49 -23.40 -14.65
N ASP A 56 5.36 -24.60 -14.10
CA ASP A 56 5.33 -24.82 -12.66
C ASP A 56 6.69 -25.28 -12.11
N GLU A 57 7.66 -25.64 -12.97
CA GLU A 57 8.90 -26.31 -12.53
C GLU A 57 9.73 -25.44 -11.59
N LEU A 58 10.11 -24.21 -11.99
CA LEU A 58 10.88 -23.32 -11.14
C LEU A 58 10.08 -22.85 -9.93
N ARG A 59 8.79 -22.62 -10.12
CA ARG A 59 7.89 -22.22 -9.04
C ARG A 59 7.80 -23.30 -7.95
N ASP A 60 7.66 -24.56 -8.33
CA ASP A 60 7.65 -25.68 -7.40
C ASP A 60 9.00 -25.90 -6.72
N LYS A 61 10.10 -25.72 -7.47
CA LYS A 61 11.45 -25.77 -6.90
C LYS A 61 11.61 -24.69 -5.82
N LEU A 62 11.23 -23.45 -6.12
CA LEU A 62 11.29 -22.36 -5.12
C LEU A 62 10.37 -22.64 -3.94
N ALA A 63 9.12 -23.03 -4.17
CA ALA A 63 8.15 -23.28 -3.09
C ALA A 63 8.66 -24.36 -2.11
N ARG A 64 9.34 -25.41 -2.59
CA ARG A 64 9.97 -26.45 -1.76
C ARG A 64 11.24 -25.96 -1.03
N ALA A 65 11.96 -25.00 -1.58
CA ALA A 65 13.18 -24.45 -0.99
C ALA A 65 12.89 -23.38 0.07
N LEU A 66 11.70 -22.84 0.12
CA LEU A 66 11.31 -21.84 1.14
C LEU A 66 11.30 -22.49 2.54
N PRO A 67 11.74 -21.77 3.60
CA PRO A 67 11.75 -22.29 4.97
C PRO A 67 10.33 -22.29 5.62
N PHE A 68 9.28 -22.08 4.84
CA PHE A 68 7.88 -22.03 5.28
C PHE A 68 6.95 -22.49 4.15
N GLU A 69 5.77 -22.94 4.51
CA GLU A 69 4.72 -23.27 3.55
C GLU A 69 3.90 -22.02 3.20
N LEU A 70 3.40 -21.97 1.95
CA LEU A 70 2.52 -20.91 1.51
C LEU A 70 1.14 -21.10 2.13
N THR A 71 0.54 -20.00 2.59
CA THR A 71 -0.85 -20.01 3.06
C THR A 71 -1.83 -20.26 1.91
N GLY A 72 -3.04 -20.73 2.25
CA GLY A 72 -4.10 -20.90 1.26
C GLY A 72 -4.43 -19.62 0.49
N ALA A 73 -4.38 -18.45 1.17
CA ALA A 73 -4.57 -17.16 0.54
C ALA A 73 -3.47 -16.82 -0.47
N GLN A 74 -2.21 -17.08 -0.13
CA GLN A 74 -1.08 -16.88 -1.06
C GLN A 74 -1.19 -17.77 -2.29
N GLN A 75 -1.59 -19.03 -2.11
CA GLN A 75 -1.81 -19.98 -3.22
C GLN A 75 -2.96 -19.52 -4.13
N ARG A 76 -4.08 -19.04 -3.56
CA ARG A 76 -5.19 -18.47 -4.33
C ARG A 76 -4.76 -17.29 -5.19
N VAL A 77 -3.97 -16.36 -4.61
CA VAL A 77 -3.47 -15.19 -5.34
C VAL A 77 -2.51 -15.60 -6.45
N LEU A 78 -1.61 -16.57 -6.21
CA LEU A 78 -0.75 -17.11 -7.26
C LEU A 78 -1.55 -17.75 -8.40
N ALA A 79 -2.57 -18.52 -8.09
CA ALA A 79 -3.45 -19.10 -9.10
C ALA A 79 -4.18 -18.03 -9.93
N ASP A 80 -4.56 -16.90 -9.32
CA ASP A 80 -5.13 -15.75 -10.02
C ASP A 80 -4.12 -15.15 -11.00
N LEU A 81 -2.85 -14.94 -10.57
CA LEU A 81 -1.79 -14.41 -11.41
C LEU A 81 -1.46 -15.32 -12.59
N MET A 82 -1.39 -16.64 -12.36
CA MET A 82 -1.15 -17.62 -13.43
C MET A 82 -2.28 -17.63 -14.47
N ARG A 83 -3.53 -17.50 -14.04
CA ARG A 83 -4.67 -17.36 -14.97
C ARG A 83 -4.59 -16.08 -15.80
N ASP A 84 -4.14 -15.00 -15.19
CA ASP A 84 -3.97 -13.73 -15.91
C ASP A 84 -2.86 -13.83 -16.95
N PHE A 85 -1.71 -14.40 -16.63
CA PHE A 85 -0.61 -14.63 -17.57
C PHE A 85 -1.05 -15.50 -18.76
N ALA A 86 -1.82 -16.57 -18.49
CA ALA A 86 -2.35 -17.45 -19.52
C ALA A 86 -3.45 -16.80 -20.39
N SER A 87 -4.01 -15.65 -19.98
CA SER A 87 -5.13 -15.01 -20.69
C SER A 87 -4.76 -14.39 -22.05
N GLY A 88 -3.46 -14.18 -22.32
CA GLY A 88 -2.97 -13.45 -23.50
C GLY A 88 -3.37 -11.97 -23.53
N LYS A 89 -3.75 -11.39 -22.40
CA LYS A 89 -4.14 -9.99 -22.24
C LYS A 89 -3.27 -9.34 -21.17
N PRO A 90 -2.98 -8.03 -21.27
CA PRO A 90 -2.25 -7.34 -20.22
C PRO A 90 -2.95 -7.50 -18.87
N MET A 91 -2.22 -8.02 -17.89
CA MET A 91 -2.68 -8.09 -16.50
C MET A 91 -2.41 -6.76 -15.82
N ILE A 92 -3.39 -6.21 -15.12
CA ILE A 92 -3.19 -5.18 -14.12
C ILE A 92 -3.95 -5.63 -12.87
N ARG A 93 -3.22 -6.16 -11.89
CA ARG A 93 -3.81 -6.73 -10.68
C ARG A 93 -3.32 -6.04 -9.42
N LEU A 94 -4.28 -5.69 -8.56
CA LEU A 94 -4.02 -5.22 -7.21
C LEU A 94 -4.04 -6.40 -6.24
N VAL A 95 -2.92 -6.64 -5.57
CA VAL A 95 -2.82 -7.61 -4.47
C VAL A 95 -2.73 -6.85 -3.16
N GLN A 96 -3.75 -7.02 -2.35
CA GLN A 96 -3.86 -6.40 -1.04
C GLN A 96 -3.66 -7.45 0.05
N GLY A 97 -2.96 -7.07 1.12
CA GLY A 97 -2.78 -7.92 2.29
C GLY A 97 -2.06 -7.17 3.40
N ASP A 98 -2.30 -7.54 4.61
CA ASP A 98 -1.70 -6.91 5.79
C ASP A 98 -0.17 -6.88 5.74
N VAL A 99 0.42 -6.04 6.58
CA VAL A 99 1.87 -6.02 6.77
C VAL A 99 2.34 -7.39 7.25
N GLY A 100 3.26 -8.01 6.49
CA GLY A 100 3.77 -9.35 6.78
C GLY A 100 2.86 -10.50 6.35
N SER A 101 1.86 -10.28 5.49
CA SER A 101 1.04 -11.35 4.87
C SER A 101 1.80 -12.15 3.80
N GLY A 102 3.03 -11.78 3.47
CA GLY A 102 3.86 -12.47 2.48
C GLY A 102 3.64 -12.05 1.04
N LYS A 103 3.20 -10.81 0.77
CA LYS A 103 3.11 -10.25 -0.59
C LYS A 103 4.40 -10.41 -1.39
N THR A 104 5.55 -10.22 -0.74
CA THR A 104 6.88 -10.30 -1.36
C THR A 104 7.20 -11.69 -1.92
N VAL A 105 6.83 -12.76 -1.22
CA VAL A 105 7.07 -14.14 -1.72
C VAL A 105 6.14 -14.46 -2.90
N VAL A 106 4.90 -13.97 -2.87
CA VAL A 106 3.97 -14.09 -4.01
C VAL A 106 4.53 -13.38 -5.24
N ALA A 107 5.10 -12.19 -5.07
CA ALA A 107 5.74 -11.45 -6.15
C ALA A 107 6.97 -12.18 -6.70
N ALA A 108 7.81 -12.77 -5.85
CA ALA A 108 8.97 -13.56 -6.29
C ALA A 108 8.56 -14.79 -7.09
N LEU A 109 7.56 -15.55 -6.61
CA LEU A 109 7.02 -16.70 -7.32
C LEU A 109 6.38 -16.33 -8.66
N ALA A 110 5.74 -15.16 -8.74
CA ALA A 110 5.15 -14.65 -9.99
C ALA A 110 6.20 -14.21 -11.02
N CYS A 111 7.45 -13.93 -10.63
CA CYS A 111 8.52 -13.63 -11.58
C CYS A 111 8.97 -14.88 -12.36
N LEU A 112 8.85 -16.07 -11.81
CA LEU A 112 9.43 -17.29 -12.38
C LEU A 112 8.91 -17.62 -13.77
N PRO A 113 7.60 -17.72 -14.03
CA PRO A 113 7.09 -18.01 -15.37
C PRO A 113 7.43 -16.91 -16.39
N VAL A 114 7.64 -15.68 -15.93
CA VAL A 114 8.07 -14.56 -16.77
C VAL A 114 9.49 -14.79 -17.26
N ILE A 115 10.38 -15.21 -16.35
CA ILE A 115 11.79 -15.50 -16.62
C ILE A 115 11.91 -16.74 -17.53
N GLU A 116 11.16 -17.81 -17.26
CA GLU A 116 11.11 -19.03 -18.08
C GLU A 116 10.65 -18.72 -19.51
N SER A 117 9.76 -17.74 -19.68
CA SER A 117 9.32 -17.25 -21.00
C SER A 117 10.33 -16.31 -21.68
N GLY A 118 11.51 -16.08 -21.10
CA GLY A 118 12.59 -15.25 -21.66
C GLY A 118 12.38 -13.74 -21.52
N TYR A 119 11.54 -13.31 -20.59
CA TYR A 119 11.33 -11.91 -20.24
C TYR A 119 11.99 -11.54 -18.92
N GLN A 120 12.13 -10.22 -18.70
CA GLN A 120 12.64 -9.64 -17.47
C GLN A 120 11.48 -9.19 -16.59
N ALA A 121 11.69 -9.23 -15.27
CA ALA A 121 10.79 -8.67 -14.27
C ALA A 121 11.43 -7.47 -13.57
N ALA A 122 10.64 -6.42 -13.29
CA ALA A 122 11.07 -5.25 -12.54
C ALA A 122 10.20 -5.07 -11.29
N LEU A 123 10.84 -4.89 -10.12
CA LEU A 123 10.16 -4.55 -8.87
C LEU A 123 10.55 -3.14 -8.44
N MET A 124 9.55 -2.32 -8.23
CA MET A 124 9.73 -0.97 -7.78
C MET A 124 9.27 -0.79 -6.34
N ALA A 125 10.17 -0.24 -5.52
CA ALA A 125 9.91 0.11 -4.12
C ALA A 125 10.01 1.64 -3.92
N PRO A 126 9.24 2.22 -2.99
CA PRO A 126 9.18 3.67 -2.79
C PRO A 126 10.44 4.27 -2.18
N THR A 127 11.27 3.47 -1.52
CA THR A 127 12.51 3.91 -0.86
C THR A 127 13.67 2.96 -1.12
N GLU A 128 14.90 3.47 -1.03
CA GLU A 128 16.11 2.66 -1.21
C GLU A 128 16.22 1.54 -0.15
N ILE A 129 15.78 1.79 1.06
CA ILE A 129 15.79 0.79 2.16
C ILE A 129 14.85 -0.38 1.82
N LEU A 130 13.65 -0.11 1.32
CA LEU A 130 12.73 -1.17 0.88
C LEU A 130 13.23 -1.90 -0.36
N ALA A 131 13.78 -1.16 -1.32
CA ALA A 131 14.37 -1.76 -2.51
C ALA A 131 15.53 -2.69 -2.14
N GLU A 132 16.38 -2.29 -1.19
CA GLU A 132 17.47 -3.14 -0.69
C GLU A 132 16.93 -4.37 0.05
N GLN A 133 15.87 -4.22 0.85
CA GLN A 133 15.23 -5.36 1.53
C GLN A 133 14.63 -6.35 0.52
N HIS A 134 13.92 -5.85 -0.50
CA HIS A 134 13.42 -6.71 -1.59
C HIS A 134 14.55 -7.39 -2.34
N TYR A 135 15.63 -6.66 -2.64
CA TYR A 135 16.81 -7.21 -3.30
C TYR A 135 17.42 -8.38 -2.52
N GLN A 136 17.64 -8.22 -1.21
CA GLN A 136 18.18 -9.29 -0.38
C GLN A 136 17.27 -10.51 -0.34
N ASN A 137 15.95 -10.32 -0.20
CA ASN A 137 14.99 -11.42 -0.19
C ASN A 137 14.96 -12.17 -1.54
N PHE A 138 14.85 -11.42 -2.64
CA PHE A 138 14.79 -12.00 -3.98
C PHE A 138 16.11 -12.71 -4.33
N ARG A 139 17.24 -12.11 -3.99
CA ARG A 139 18.54 -12.69 -4.16
C ARG A 139 18.65 -14.03 -3.43
N GLN A 140 18.28 -14.06 -2.15
CA GLN A 140 18.30 -15.27 -1.33
C GLN A 140 17.45 -16.39 -1.92
N TRP A 141 16.32 -16.07 -2.52
CA TRP A 141 15.37 -17.05 -3.05
C TRP A 141 15.67 -17.46 -4.50
N LEU A 142 16.17 -16.55 -5.32
CA LEU A 142 16.26 -16.76 -6.77
C LEU A 142 17.68 -17.11 -7.26
N GLU A 143 18.76 -16.63 -6.61
CA GLU A 143 20.14 -17.01 -6.99
C GLU A 143 20.38 -18.53 -6.91
N PRO A 144 19.83 -19.30 -5.93
CA PRO A 144 19.97 -20.76 -5.93
C PRO A 144 19.31 -21.46 -7.12
N LEU A 145 18.47 -20.76 -7.89
CA LEU A 145 17.84 -21.22 -9.13
C LEU A 145 18.53 -20.69 -10.39
N ASP A 146 19.76 -20.17 -10.26
CA ASP A 146 20.54 -19.55 -11.34
C ASP A 146 19.86 -18.33 -11.98
N ILE A 147 19.02 -17.61 -11.21
CA ILE A 147 18.34 -16.40 -11.66
C ILE A 147 19.10 -15.17 -11.15
N SER A 148 19.56 -14.34 -12.10
CA SER A 148 20.30 -13.11 -11.79
C SER A 148 19.39 -11.99 -11.33
N VAL A 149 19.65 -11.49 -10.11
CA VAL A 149 18.94 -10.38 -9.49
C VAL A 149 19.85 -9.18 -9.36
N VAL A 150 19.45 -8.02 -9.89
CA VAL A 150 20.22 -6.78 -9.82
C VAL A 150 19.41 -5.70 -9.13
N ASN A 151 20.05 -4.92 -8.24
CA ASN A 151 19.45 -3.72 -7.68
C ASN A 151 19.94 -2.46 -8.41
N LEU A 152 19.05 -1.49 -8.67
CA LEU A 152 19.39 -0.20 -9.24
C LEU A 152 18.83 0.92 -8.37
N MET A 153 19.74 1.63 -7.68
CA MET A 153 19.40 2.68 -6.70
C MET A 153 19.74 4.07 -7.25
N GLY A 154 19.09 5.09 -6.72
CA GLY A 154 19.41 6.48 -7.03
C GLY A 154 20.84 6.88 -6.63
N ALA A 155 21.38 6.24 -5.59
CA ALA A 155 22.74 6.44 -5.11
C ALA A 155 23.83 5.80 -6.02
N ASP A 156 23.50 4.88 -6.92
CA ASP A 156 24.45 4.27 -7.83
C ASP A 156 24.95 5.31 -8.85
N LYS A 157 26.30 5.47 -8.96
CA LYS A 157 26.95 6.45 -9.84
C LYS A 157 28.14 5.84 -10.59
N GLY A 158 28.53 6.48 -11.70
CA GLY A 158 29.70 6.12 -12.49
C GLY A 158 29.70 4.66 -12.95
N LYS A 159 30.87 4.02 -12.98
CA LYS A 159 31.08 2.66 -13.46
C LYS A 159 30.14 1.61 -12.86
N LYS A 160 29.77 1.76 -11.58
CA LYS A 160 28.84 0.82 -10.92
C LYS A 160 27.46 0.89 -11.56
N ARG A 161 26.97 2.09 -11.84
CA ARG A 161 25.68 2.29 -12.50
C ARG A 161 25.73 1.79 -13.95
N GLU A 162 26.78 2.15 -14.68
CA GLU A 162 26.99 1.71 -16.07
C GLU A 162 26.99 0.19 -16.20
N HIS A 163 27.72 -0.51 -15.31
CA HIS A 163 27.73 -1.97 -15.29
C HIS A 163 26.34 -2.57 -15.06
N LYS A 164 25.62 -2.08 -14.03
CA LYS A 164 24.25 -2.55 -13.75
C LYS A 164 23.28 -2.29 -14.90
N THR A 165 23.39 -1.11 -15.52
CA THR A 165 22.55 -0.74 -16.67
C THR A 165 22.84 -1.63 -17.87
N ALA A 166 24.12 -1.95 -18.14
CA ALA A 166 24.51 -2.89 -19.19
C ALA A 166 23.97 -4.31 -18.95
N MET A 167 23.96 -4.80 -17.70
CA MET A 167 23.35 -6.10 -17.36
C MET A 167 21.84 -6.11 -17.60
N ILE A 168 21.15 -4.98 -17.37
CA ILE A 168 19.71 -4.84 -17.63
C ILE A 168 19.47 -4.86 -19.15
N GLU A 169 20.23 -4.07 -19.90
CA GLU A 169 20.10 -3.93 -21.35
C GLU A 169 20.46 -5.22 -22.10
N SER A 170 21.47 -5.96 -21.67
CA SER A 170 21.84 -7.26 -22.22
C SER A 170 20.84 -8.37 -21.92
N GLY A 171 20.01 -8.20 -20.88
CA GLY A 171 19.10 -9.22 -20.35
C GLY A 171 19.77 -10.24 -19.42
N GLU A 172 21.03 -10.01 -19.03
CA GLU A 172 21.72 -10.80 -18.01
C GLU A 172 21.03 -10.66 -16.66
N ALA A 173 20.59 -9.42 -16.31
CA ALA A 173 19.72 -9.18 -15.17
C ALA A 173 18.30 -9.61 -15.50
N GLN A 174 17.84 -10.74 -14.95
CA GLN A 174 16.50 -11.27 -15.19
C GLN A 174 15.47 -10.64 -14.26
N VAL A 175 15.85 -10.30 -13.02
CA VAL A 175 15.04 -9.54 -12.08
C VAL A 175 15.78 -8.26 -11.70
N VAL A 176 15.09 -7.13 -11.83
CA VAL A 176 15.66 -5.81 -11.50
C VAL A 176 14.84 -5.16 -10.40
N ILE A 177 15.49 -4.82 -9.30
CA ILE A 177 14.82 -4.19 -8.15
C ILE A 177 15.38 -2.78 -7.96
N GLY A 178 14.50 -1.81 -7.77
CA GLY A 178 14.97 -0.44 -7.58
C GLY A 178 13.89 0.52 -7.13
N THR A 179 14.27 1.79 -7.14
CA THR A 179 13.38 2.91 -6.85
C THR A 179 13.00 3.64 -8.15
N HIS A 180 12.65 4.90 -8.07
CA HIS A 180 12.44 5.77 -9.25
C HIS A 180 13.60 5.77 -10.24
N ALA A 181 14.78 5.27 -9.88
CA ALA A 181 15.92 5.11 -10.79
C ALA A 181 15.58 4.23 -12.01
N LEU A 182 14.63 3.29 -11.88
CA LEU A 182 14.17 2.42 -12.98
C LEU A 182 13.43 3.18 -14.10
N PHE A 183 12.86 4.36 -13.79
CA PHE A 183 12.15 5.19 -14.78
C PHE A 183 13.06 6.05 -15.63
N GLN A 184 14.32 6.25 -15.23
CA GLN A 184 15.21 7.14 -15.94
C GLN A 184 15.41 6.67 -17.39
N ALA A 185 15.42 7.61 -18.34
CA ALA A 185 15.52 7.31 -19.76
C ALA A 185 16.75 6.44 -20.14
N SER A 186 17.82 6.57 -19.35
CA SER A 186 19.06 5.80 -19.52
C SER A 186 18.97 4.31 -19.13
N VAL A 187 17.84 3.85 -18.59
CA VAL A 187 17.65 2.44 -18.23
C VAL A 187 16.76 1.80 -19.29
N GLU A 188 17.29 0.92 -20.10
CA GLU A 188 16.57 0.17 -21.11
C GLU A 188 16.56 -1.31 -20.76
N PHE A 189 15.40 -1.94 -20.90
CA PHE A 189 15.25 -3.39 -20.70
C PHE A 189 15.35 -4.09 -22.06
N LYS A 190 15.98 -5.26 -22.10
CA LYS A 190 16.00 -6.08 -23.30
C LYS A 190 14.59 -6.56 -23.67
N ARG A 191 13.87 -7.14 -22.72
CA ARG A 191 12.51 -7.66 -22.88
C ARG A 191 11.75 -7.60 -21.53
N LEU A 192 11.21 -6.45 -21.18
CA LEU A 192 10.44 -6.28 -19.93
C LEU A 192 9.04 -6.91 -20.09
N GLY A 193 8.73 -7.96 -19.32
CA GLY A 193 7.44 -8.66 -19.37
C GLY A 193 6.55 -8.44 -18.15
N PHE A 194 7.14 -8.10 -17.02
CA PHE A 194 6.41 -7.98 -15.75
C PHE A 194 6.94 -6.83 -14.88
N VAL A 195 6.04 -6.03 -14.34
CA VAL A 195 6.36 -4.91 -13.46
C VAL A 195 5.58 -5.06 -12.16
N ILE A 196 6.28 -4.95 -11.04
CA ILE A 196 5.73 -5.02 -9.70
C ILE A 196 5.91 -3.66 -9.02
N PHE A 197 4.82 -3.10 -8.52
CA PHE A 197 4.81 -1.86 -7.74
C PHE A 197 4.49 -2.19 -6.28
N ASP A 198 5.43 -1.93 -5.37
CA ASP A 198 5.16 -2.05 -3.94
C ASP A 198 4.75 -0.70 -3.36
N GLU A 199 3.66 -0.66 -2.57
CA GLU A 199 3.05 0.55 -1.98
C GLU A 199 2.71 1.64 -3.01
N GLN A 200 1.88 1.29 -3.99
CA GLN A 200 1.50 2.13 -5.13
C GLN A 200 1.11 3.57 -4.78
N HIS A 201 0.45 3.79 -3.64
CA HIS A 201 -0.01 5.12 -3.22
C HIS A 201 1.10 6.17 -3.09
N ARG A 202 2.37 5.75 -3.14
CA ARG A 202 3.56 6.62 -3.11
C ARG A 202 4.13 6.96 -4.48
N PHE A 203 3.53 6.43 -5.55
CA PHE A 203 3.98 6.67 -6.93
C PHE A 203 2.96 7.49 -7.72
N GLY A 204 3.46 8.51 -8.44
CA GLY A 204 2.66 9.29 -9.36
C GLY A 204 2.25 8.47 -10.60
N VAL A 205 1.18 8.91 -11.25
CA VAL A 205 0.66 8.32 -12.49
C VAL A 205 1.74 8.30 -13.59
N ASP A 206 2.47 9.43 -13.76
CA ASP A 206 3.53 9.57 -14.76
C ASP A 206 4.65 8.54 -14.62
N GLN A 207 4.98 8.16 -13.38
CA GLN A 207 6.03 7.18 -13.11
C GLN A 207 5.62 5.77 -13.55
N ARG A 208 4.34 5.41 -13.38
CA ARG A 208 3.80 4.13 -13.86
C ARG A 208 3.82 4.05 -15.38
N LEU A 209 3.41 5.13 -16.04
CA LEU A 209 3.43 5.24 -17.51
C LEU A 209 4.84 5.14 -18.09
N ALA A 210 5.84 5.71 -17.40
CA ALA A 210 7.21 5.67 -17.86
C ALA A 210 7.77 4.24 -17.96
N LEU A 211 7.42 3.32 -17.04
CA LEU A 211 7.81 1.91 -17.13
C LEU A 211 7.06 1.16 -18.24
N GLN A 212 5.79 1.48 -18.46
CA GLN A 212 5.03 0.89 -19.57
C GLN A 212 5.64 1.20 -20.95
N ARG A 213 6.27 2.37 -21.10
CA ARG A 213 6.92 2.80 -22.35
C ARG A 213 8.32 2.21 -22.57
N LYS A 214 8.84 1.43 -21.62
CA LYS A 214 10.18 0.82 -21.71
C LYS A 214 10.22 -0.55 -22.38
N THR A 215 9.07 -1.06 -22.80
CA THR A 215 9.02 -2.25 -23.63
C THR A 215 9.39 -1.92 -25.06
N ARG A 216 10.25 -2.76 -25.67
CA ARG A 216 10.45 -2.78 -27.12
C ARG A 216 9.16 -3.32 -27.76
N ASP A 217 8.85 -3.26 -28.92
CA ASP A 217 7.73 -3.92 -29.64
C ASP A 217 6.30 -3.45 -29.30
N ASP A 218 6.14 -2.29 -28.65
CA ASP A 218 4.82 -1.73 -28.30
C ASP A 218 3.93 -2.67 -27.44
N GLU A 219 4.56 -3.65 -26.76
CA GLU A 219 3.88 -4.56 -25.83
C GLU A 219 3.69 -3.90 -24.48
N MET A 220 2.56 -4.15 -23.86
CA MET A 220 2.29 -3.69 -22.49
C MET A 220 2.71 -4.77 -21.48
N PRO A 221 3.68 -4.51 -20.58
CA PRO A 221 4.07 -5.50 -19.58
C PRO A 221 2.92 -5.79 -18.61
N HIS A 222 2.85 -7.00 -18.10
CA HIS A 222 1.95 -7.34 -17.01
C HIS A 222 2.31 -6.54 -15.76
N GLN A 223 1.31 -6.14 -14.97
CA GLN A 223 1.50 -5.29 -13.81
C GLN A 223 0.87 -5.90 -12.56
N LEU A 224 1.67 -5.99 -11.52
CA LEU A 224 1.26 -6.36 -10.18
C LEU A 224 1.43 -5.17 -9.26
N ILE A 225 0.37 -4.76 -8.63
CA ILE A 225 0.36 -3.68 -7.65
C ILE A 225 0.17 -4.31 -6.28
N MET A 226 1.08 -4.02 -5.35
CA MET A 226 0.99 -4.52 -3.98
C MET A 226 0.74 -3.35 -3.02
N THR A 227 -0.12 -3.56 -2.04
CA THR A 227 -0.32 -2.60 -0.96
C THR A 227 -0.57 -3.29 0.37
N ALA A 228 -0.02 -2.73 1.44
CA ALA A 228 -0.34 -3.10 2.81
C ALA A 228 -1.41 -2.21 3.42
N THR A 229 -1.84 -1.16 2.72
CA THR A 229 -2.95 -0.31 3.19
C THR A 229 -4.25 -1.05 2.91
N PRO A 230 -5.00 -1.45 3.94
CA PRO A 230 -6.28 -2.10 3.73
C PRO A 230 -7.27 -1.07 3.17
N ILE A 231 -7.84 -1.39 2.02
CA ILE A 231 -8.93 -0.63 1.40
C ILE A 231 -10.16 -1.54 1.46
N PRO A 232 -11.30 -1.07 1.97
CA PRO A 232 -12.52 -1.87 1.97
C PRO A 232 -12.83 -2.41 0.59
N ARG A 233 -13.22 -3.69 0.50
CA ARG A 233 -13.43 -4.38 -0.78
C ARG A 233 -14.43 -3.64 -1.67
N THR A 234 -15.52 -3.14 -1.10
CA THR A 234 -16.53 -2.36 -1.81
C THR A 234 -15.96 -1.09 -2.44
N MET A 235 -15.09 -0.42 -1.72
CA MET A 235 -14.40 0.79 -2.17
C MET A 235 -13.33 0.45 -3.22
N ALA A 236 -12.56 -0.61 -3.01
CA ALA A 236 -11.56 -1.08 -3.97
C ALA A 236 -12.21 -1.41 -5.33
N MET A 237 -13.34 -2.12 -5.33
CA MET A 237 -14.08 -2.47 -6.54
C MET A 237 -14.69 -1.25 -7.26
N SER A 238 -14.93 -0.15 -6.55
CA SER A 238 -15.49 1.07 -7.13
C SER A 238 -14.41 2.00 -7.66
N ILE A 239 -13.30 2.14 -6.95
CA ILE A 239 -12.21 3.06 -7.27
C ILE A 239 -11.23 2.44 -8.28
N TYR A 240 -10.93 1.15 -8.12
CA TYR A 240 -9.98 0.39 -8.94
C TYR A 240 -10.70 -0.59 -9.87
N ALA A 241 -11.83 -0.17 -10.43
CA ALA A 241 -12.67 -1.01 -11.29
C ALA A 241 -11.99 -1.43 -12.60
N ASP A 242 -10.93 -0.75 -12.97
CA ASP A 242 -10.05 -1.07 -14.10
C ASP A 242 -9.01 -2.16 -13.75
N LEU A 243 -8.81 -2.45 -12.46
CA LEU A 243 -7.87 -3.45 -11.97
C LEU A 243 -8.57 -4.78 -11.61
N ASP A 244 -7.86 -5.88 -11.79
CA ASP A 244 -8.24 -7.14 -11.16
C ASP A 244 -7.77 -7.11 -9.70
N TYR A 245 -8.56 -7.69 -8.78
CA TYR A 245 -8.32 -7.60 -7.34
C TYR A 245 -8.15 -8.98 -6.72
N SER A 246 -7.12 -9.14 -5.90
CA SER A 246 -6.89 -10.31 -5.07
C SER A 246 -6.48 -9.91 -3.66
N GLN A 247 -6.82 -10.71 -2.69
CA GLN A 247 -6.60 -10.43 -1.28
C GLN A 247 -5.85 -11.58 -0.61
N ILE A 248 -4.81 -11.25 0.16
CA ILE A 248 -4.16 -12.16 1.09
C ILE A 248 -4.78 -11.89 2.47
N ASP A 249 -5.80 -12.66 2.81
CA ASP A 249 -6.61 -12.55 4.03
C ASP A 249 -6.14 -13.49 5.15
N GLU A 250 -5.02 -14.16 4.96
CA GLU A 250 -4.39 -15.05 5.93
C GLU A 250 -2.99 -14.53 6.30
N LEU A 251 -2.65 -14.64 7.57
CA LEU A 251 -1.28 -14.40 8.05
C LEU A 251 -0.46 -15.69 8.00
N PRO A 252 0.87 -15.61 7.76
CA PRO A 252 1.74 -16.78 7.79
C PRO A 252 1.65 -17.51 9.12
N PRO A 253 1.75 -18.85 9.11
CA PRO A 253 1.73 -19.65 10.33
C PRO A 253 2.88 -19.25 11.27
N GLY A 254 2.63 -19.32 12.58
CA GLY A 254 3.62 -18.96 13.62
C GLY A 254 3.63 -17.48 14.01
N ARG A 255 2.94 -16.60 13.30
CA ARG A 255 2.82 -15.21 13.71
C ARG A 255 1.93 -15.07 14.94
N LYS A 256 2.48 -14.50 16.02
CA LYS A 256 1.72 -14.25 17.26
C LYS A 256 0.91 -12.97 17.13
N PRO A 257 -0.31 -12.93 17.68
CA PRO A 257 -1.12 -11.72 17.73
C PRO A 257 -0.42 -10.63 18.57
N VAL A 258 -0.56 -9.38 18.12
CA VAL A 258 0.01 -8.21 18.83
C VAL A 258 -1.04 -7.69 19.82
N THR A 259 -0.74 -7.76 21.11
CA THR A 259 -1.63 -7.23 22.15
C THR A 259 -1.61 -5.70 22.12
N THR A 260 -2.77 -5.09 21.87
CA THR A 260 -2.90 -3.63 21.82
C THR A 260 -3.49 -3.09 23.13
N SER A 261 -2.82 -2.13 23.76
CA SER A 261 -3.22 -1.51 25.01
C SER A 261 -3.24 0.01 24.91
N ILE A 262 -4.22 0.66 25.54
CA ILE A 262 -4.30 2.11 25.67
C ILE A 262 -3.79 2.47 27.06
N VAL A 263 -2.78 3.34 27.12
CA VAL A 263 -2.09 3.75 28.35
C VAL A 263 -2.14 5.27 28.47
N SER A 264 -2.46 5.77 29.66
CA SER A 264 -2.47 7.21 29.94
C SER A 264 -1.03 7.76 30.08
N GLU A 265 -0.81 9.00 29.65
CA GLU A 265 0.45 9.75 29.83
C GLU A 265 0.91 9.77 31.30
N GLN A 266 -0.01 9.71 32.27
CA GLN A 266 0.33 9.62 33.70
C GLN A 266 1.09 8.34 34.05
N GLN A 267 0.96 7.30 33.26
CA GLN A 267 1.66 6.01 33.45
C GLN A 267 3.00 5.93 32.67
N ARG A 268 3.44 7.05 32.05
CA ARG A 268 4.65 7.09 31.22
C ARG A 268 5.89 6.58 31.97
N ALA A 269 6.07 6.96 33.22
CA ALA A 269 7.21 6.50 34.02
C ALA A 269 7.23 4.98 34.21
N SER A 270 6.07 4.39 34.54
CA SER A 270 5.93 2.93 34.64
C SER A 270 6.12 2.22 33.30
N LEU A 271 5.67 2.84 32.20
CA LEU A 271 5.91 2.32 30.85
C LEU A 271 7.39 2.30 30.50
N ILE A 272 8.13 3.35 30.80
CA ILE A 272 9.59 3.44 30.55
C ILE A 272 10.33 2.33 31.33
N GLN A 273 9.95 2.07 32.57
CA GLN A 273 10.54 0.97 33.34
C GLN A 273 10.30 -0.41 32.68
N ARG A 274 9.07 -0.69 32.24
CA ARG A 274 8.74 -1.94 31.53
C ARG A 274 9.49 -2.06 30.19
N VAL A 275 9.72 -0.96 29.51
CA VAL A 275 10.55 -0.91 28.30
C VAL A 275 11.98 -1.30 28.62
N ALA A 276 12.54 -0.76 29.69
CA ALA A 276 13.90 -1.12 30.15
C ALA A 276 14.00 -2.62 30.44
N ASP A 277 13.05 -3.18 31.17
CA ASP A 277 13.01 -4.61 31.50
C ASP A 277 12.92 -5.49 30.23
N SER A 278 12.09 -5.09 29.27
CA SER A 278 11.97 -5.78 27.98
C SER A 278 13.27 -5.74 27.17
N CYS A 279 13.95 -4.58 27.13
CA CYS A 279 15.24 -4.43 26.46
C CYS A 279 16.34 -5.25 27.14
N ALA A 280 16.35 -5.32 28.47
CA ALA A 280 17.27 -6.19 29.22
C ALA A 280 17.07 -7.67 28.87
N GLY A 281 15.84 -8.08 28.57
CA GLY A 281 15.52 -9.41 28.04
C GLY A 281 15.85 -9.59 26.54
N GLY A 282 16.49 -8.63 25.87
CA GLY A 282 16.89 -8.68 24.46
C GLY A 282 15.75 -8.34 23.47
N GLY A 283 14.66 -7.70 23.95
CA GLY A 283 13.64 -7.11 23.08
C GLY A 283 14.09 -5.78 22.52
N GLN A 284 13.54 -5.39 21.35
CA GLN A 284 13.73 -4.05 20.78
C GLN A 284 12.38 -3.32 20.71
N VAL A 285 12.45 -2.00 20.81
CA VAL A 285 11.27 -1.13 20.95
C VAL A 285 11.25 -0.05 19.87
N TYR A 286 10.14 0.08 19.18
CA TYR A 286 9.81 1.28 18.41
C TYR A 286 9.07 2.27 19.30
N TRP A 287 9.53 3.51 19.30
CA TRP A 287 8.87 4.62 19.99
C TRP A 287 8.51 5.70 18.97
N VAL A 288 7.23 5.77 18.59
CA VAL A 288 6.75 6.64 17.54
C VAL A 288 6.13 7.90 18.13
N CYS A 289 6.72 9.05 17.81
CA CYS A 289 6.21 10.36 18.18
C CYS A 289 5.35 10.91 17.05
N THR A 290 4.08 11.17 17.34
CA THR A 290 3.14 11.81 16.41
C THR A 290 2.89 13.25 16.85
N LEU A 291 2.42 14.08 15.91
CA LEU A 291 2.35 15.51 16.18
C LEU A 291 1.08 16.02 16.82
N ILE A 292 1.29 17.29 17.35
CA ILE A 292 0.23 18.19 17.82
C ILE A 292 -0.29 19.13 16.71
N GLU A 293 0.51 19.46 15.69
CA GLU A 293 0.16 20.37 14.58
C GLU A 293 0.68 19.84 13.22
N GLU A 294 0.17 20.33 12.11
CA GLU A 294 0.47 19.89 10.73
C GLU A 294 1.90 20.20 10.24
N SER A 295 2.81 20.64 11.13
CA SER A 295 4.18 21.01 10.79
C SER A 295 5.17 19.87 11.01
N GLU A 296 5.80 19.39 9.94
CA GLU A 296 6.89 18.40 9.98
C GLU A 296 8.04 18.83 10.92
N ALA A 297 8.23 20.15 11.11
CA ALA A 297 9.22 20.72 12.01
C ALA A 297 8.98 20.33 13.46
N LEU A 298 7.76 20.50 13.94
CA LEU A 298 7.37 20.20 15.31
C LEU A 298 7.38 18.68 15.59
N GLN A 299 7.15 17.85 14.56
CA GLN A 299 7.32 16.37 14.69
C GLN A 299 8.75 16.02 15.01
N CYS A 300 9.68 16.60 14.31
CA CYS A 300 11.09 16.32 14.51
C CYS A 300 11.51 16.75 15.90
N GLU A 301 11.11 17.95 16.35
CA GLU A 301 11.40 18.47 17.70
C GLU A 301 10.81 17.56 18.81
N ALA A 302 9.56 17.09 18.65
CA ALA A 302 8.95 16.17 19.62
C ALA A 302 9.71 14.84 19.70
N ALA A 303 10.17 14.30 18.56
CA ALA A 303 10.97 13.09 18.55
C ALA A 303 12.35 13.30 19.16
N GLU A 304 12.99 14.44 18.90
CA GLU A 304 14.28 14.83 19.50
C GLU A 304 14.15 14.97 21.02
N MET A 305 13.14 15.67 21.53
CA MET A 305 12.87 15.81 22.96
C MET A 305 12.61 14.45 23.65
N THR A 306 11.82 13.57 23.00
CA THR A 306 11.58 12.23 23.52
C THR A 306 12.86 11.42 23.54
N TYR A 307 13.68 11.50 22.49
CA TYR A 307 14.98 10.85 22.42
C TYR A 307 15.90 11.30 23.56
N GLU A 308 16.07 12.62 23.79
CA GLU A 308 16.89 13.17 24.87
C GLU A 308 16.39 12.73 26.25
N THR A 309 15.08 12.77 26.47
CA THR A 309 14.45 12.31 27.72
C THR A 309 14.73 10.83 28.00
N LEU A 310 14.59 9.99 26.99
CA LEU A 310 14.84 8.56 27.13
C LEU A 310 16.35 8.27 27.33
N CYS A 311 17.25 8.98 26.68
CA CYS A 311 18.70 8.87 26.91
C CYS A 311 19.08 9.22 28.35
N GLN A 312 18.45 10.24 28.93
CA GLN A 312 18.68 10.63 30.34
C GLN A 312 18.12 9.59 31.33
N GLN A 313 16.95 9.04 31.06
CA GLN A 313 16.28 8.08 31.96
C GLN A 313 16.79 6.65 31.82
N LEU A 314 17.35 6.29 30.67
CA LEU A 314 17.82 4.95 30.34
C LEU A 314 19.28 4.96 29.82
N PRO A 315 20.24 5.47 30.61
CA PRO A 315 21.64 5.63 30.15
C PRO A 315 22.34 4.30 29.81
N GLN A 316 21.79 3.19 30.28
CA GLN A 316 22.32 1.82 30.01
C GLN A 316 21.86 1.27 28.67
N LEU A 317 20.89 1.89 27.98
CA LEU A 317 20.35 1.41 26.72
C LEU A 317 20.88 2.24 25.55
N SER A 318 21.15 1.59 24.44
CA SER A 318 21.42 2.26 23.16
C SER A 318 20.13 2.71 22.53
N ILE A 319 19.97 4.03 22.32
CA ILE A 319 18.78 4.64 21.75
C ILE A 319 19.15 5.30 20.43
N GLY A 320 18.39 5.06 19.39
CA GLY A 320 18.52 5.69 18.08
C GLY A 320 17.38 6.67 17.79
N LEU A 321 17.63 7.63 16.90
CA LEU A 321 16.64 8.61 16.45
C LEU A 321 16.52 8.58 14.93
N VAL A 322 15.27 8.63 14.44
CA VAL A 322 14.97 8.72 12.99
C VAL A 322 13.77 9.63 12.75
N HIS A 323 13.96 10.68 11.95
CA HIS A 323 12.88 11.60 11.55
C HIS A 323 13.06 12.13 10.13
N GLY A 324 12.03 12.80 9.58
CA GLY A 324 11.97 13.22 8.17
C GLY A 324 13.11 14.15 7.74
N ARG A 325 13.54 15.04 8.61
CA ARG A 325 14.60 16.03 8.32
C ARG A 325 16.03 15.49 8.33
N MET A 326 16.23 14.23 8.76
CA MET A 326 17.56 13.64 8.73
C MET A 326 18.03 13.41 7.29
N LYS A 327 19.34 13.66 7.07
CA LYS A 327 19.99 13.28 5.80
C LYS A 327 19.87 11.75 5.57
N PRO A 328 19.81 11.29 4.31
CA PRO A 328 19.64 9.87 4.02
C PRO A 328 20.63 8.95 4.71
N LYS A 329 21.93 9.24 4.64
CA LYS A 329 22.98 8.39 5.22
C LYS A 329 22.87 8.18 6.74
N PRO A 330 22.75 9.24 7.60
CA PRO A 330 22.51 9.06 9.04
C PRO A 330 21.22 8.31 9.35
N LYS A 331 20.15 8.53 8.57
CA LYS A 331 18.88 7.84 8.71
C LYS A 331 19.03 6.35 8.46
N GLU A 332 19.70 5.97 7.37
CA GLU A 332 19.99 4.56 7.02
C GLU A 332 20.85 3.90 8.09
N ALA A 333 21.89 4.58 8.55
CA ALA A 333 22.77 4.06 9.59
C ALA A 333 22.02 3.78 10.90
N ALA A 334 21.13 4.65 11.35
CA ALA A 334 20.32 4.46 12.55
C ALA A 334 19.36 3.25 12.41
N ILE A 335 18.72 3.13 11.24
CA ILE A 335 17.82 2.01 10.94
C ILE A 335 18.60 0.68 10.88
N MET A 336 19.79 0.66 10.26
CA MET A 336 20.63 -0.53 10.17
C MET A 336 21.16 -0.94 11.53
N ALA A 337 21.59 0.01 12.38
CA ALA A 337 22.01 -0.28 13.76
C ALA A 337 20.87 -0.91 14.57
N PHE A 338 19.64 -0.42 14.38
CA PHE A 338 18.48 -1.03 15.03
C PHE A 338 18.18 -2.44 14.47
N LYS A 339 18.24 -2.63 13.16
CA LYS A 339 18.03 -3.94 12.52
C LYS A 339 19.08 -4.97 13.00
N GLN A 340 20.32 -4.55 13.22
CA GLN A 340 21.42 -5.42 13.70
C GLN A 340 21.38 -5.66 15.21
N GLY A 341 20.43 -5.04 15.94
CA GLY A 341 20.33 -5.20 17.39
C GLY A 341 21.32 -4.35 18.21
N ALA A 342 22.11 -3.48 17.53
CA ALA A 342 23.02 -2.55 18.21
C ALA A 342 22.28 -1.42 18.92
N THR A 343 21.04 -1.14 18.54
CA THR A 343 20.15 -0.16 19.15
C THR A 343 18.96 -0.88 19.77
N HIS A 344 18.63 -0.57 21.03
CA HIS A 344 17.54 -1.17 21.77
C HIS A 344 16.20 -0.47 21.55
N ILE A 345 16.22 0.86 21.50
CA ILE A 345 15.03 1.70 21.31
C ILE A 345 15.26 2.57 20.09
N LEU A 346 14.32 2.55 19.13
CA LEU A 346 14.32 3.47 17.99
C LEU A 346 13.20 4.49 18.17
N VAL A 347 13.56 5.72 18.52
CA VAL A 347 12.64 6.86 18.54
C VAL A 347 12.48 7.38 17.13
N ALA A 348 11.24 7.56 16.69
CA ALA A 348 11.00 8.02 15.34
C ALA A 348 9.69 8.78 15.17
N THR A 349 9.59 9.51 14.08
CA THR A 349 8.31 10.02 13.57
C THR A 349 7.63 8.94 12.72
N THR A 350 6.48 9.23 12.11
CA THR A 350 5.73 8.32 11.22
C THR A 350 6.53 7.82 10.00
N VAL A 351 7.72 8.33 9.76
CA VAL A 351 8.64 7.86 8.70
C VAL A 351 8.94 6.35 8.79
N ILE A 352 8.72 5.71 9.96
CA ILE A 352 8.86 4.23 10.15
C ILE A 352 7.73 3.45 9.44
N GLU A 353 6.67 4.07 8.96
CA GLU A 353 5.67 3.37 8.12
C GLU A 353 6.34 2.68 6.93
N VAL A 354 7.54 3.10 6.56
CA VAL A 354 8.33 2.54 5.46
C VAL A 354 9.20 1.38 5.94
N GLY A 355 8.65 0.25 5.94
CA GLY A 355 9.03 -1.10 5.57
C GLY A 355 10.26 -1.81 6.14
N VAL A 356 10.92 -1.43 7.23
CA VAL A 356 12.04 -2.23 7.74
C VAL A 356 11.56 -3.39 8.61
N ASP A 357 11.99 -4.60 8.27
CA ASP A 357 11.73 -5.80 9.05
C ASP A 357 12.77 -5.98 10.15
N VAL A 358 12.32 -5.98 11.41
CA VAL A 358 13.15 -6.18 12.59
C VAL A 358 12.51 -7.26 13.47
N PRO A 359 12.96 -8.53 13.35
CA PRO A 359 12.32 -9.66 14.05
C PRO A 359 12.32 -9.54 15.57
N ASN A 360 13.33 -8.89 16.16
CA ASN A 360 13.47 -8.70 17.61
C ASN A 360 12.62 -7.53 18.16
N ALA A 361 12.01 -6.70 17.29
CA ALA A 361 11.14 -5.64 17.73
C ALA A 361 9.81 -6.21 18.24
N SER A 362 9.61 -6.17 19.55
CA SER A 362 8.45 -6.74 20.24
C SER A 362 7.51 -5.71 20.82
N ILE A 363 7.93 -4.46 20.95
CA ILE A 363 7.10 -3.38 21.48
C ILE A 363 7.03 -2.22 20.49
N MET A 364 5.81 -1.78 20.20
CA MET A 364 5.50 -0.56 19.47
C MET A 364 4.81 0.41 20.42
N ILE A 365 5.40 1.56 20.66
CA ILE A 365 4.76 2.65 21.42
C ILE A 365 4.41 3.76 20.45
N ILE A 366 3.18 4.23 20.50
CA ILE A 366 2.69 5.33 19.65
C ILE A 366 2.17 6.43 20.57
N GLU A 367 2.83 7.57 20.58
CA GLU A 367 2.40 8.75 21.32
C GLU A 367 1.31 9.51 20.55
N ASN A 368 0.31 10.02 21.24
CA ASN A 368 -0.84 10.75 20.71
C ASN A 368 -1.50 10.05 19.50
N PRO A 369 -1.84 8.74 19.60
CA PRO A 369 -2.35 7.94 18.48
C PRO A 369 -3.67 8.47 17.90
N GLU A 370 -4.42 9.30 18.65
CA GLU A 370 -5.66 9.93 18.21
C GLU A 370 -5.49 10.83 16.98
N ARG A 371 -4.26 11.19 16.65
CA ARG A 371 -3.91 12.04 15.50
C ARG A 371 -3.63 11.28 14.22
N LEU A 372 -3.40 9.98 14.34
CA LEU A 372 -3.15 9.11 13.19
C LEU A 372 -4.45 8.51 12.65
N GLY A 373 -4.45 8.18 11.37
CA GLY A 373 -5.47 7.33 10.77
C GLY A 373 -5.42 5.93 11.36
N LEU A 374 -6.57 5.24 11.42
CA LEU A 374 -6.60 3.85 11.89
C LEU A 374 -5.71 2.94 11.03
N ALA A 375 -5.68 3.15 9.71
CA ALA A 375 -4.79 2.45 8.79
C ALA A 375 -3.30 2.66 9.15
N GLN A 376 -2.90 3.90 9.51
CA GLN A 376 -1.52 4.19 9.91
C GLN A 376 -1.14 3.51 11.21
N ILE A 377 -2.02 3.55 12.22
CA ILE A 377 -1.78 2.84 13.49
C ILE A 377 -1.68 1.34 13.24
N HIS A 378 -2.53 0.80 12.37
CA HIS A 378 -2.49 -0.61 11.98
C HIS A 378 -1.17 -0.98 11.27
N GLN A 379 -0.69 -0.16 10.35
CA GLN A 379 0.60 -0.36 9.66
C GLN A 379 1.77 -0.32 10.66
N LEU A 380 1.78 0.63 11.59
CA LEU A 380 2.79 0.71 12.65
C LEU A 380 2.74 -0.53 13.56
N ARG A 381 1.54 -0.95 13.99
CA ARG A 381 1.35 -2.18 14.77
C ARG A 381 1.92 -3.40 14.05
N GLY A 382 1.74 -3.49 12.74
CA GLY A 382 2.26 -4.57 11.90
C GLY A 382 3.80 -4.64 11.81
N ARG A 383 4.53 -3.64 12.34
CA ARG A 383 6.00 -3.64 12.40
C ARG A 383 6.55 -4.49 13.53
N VAL A 384 5.74 -4.87 14.50
CA VAL A 384 6.09 -5.80 15.57
C VAL A 384 5.32 -7.13 15.40
N GLY A 385 5.65 -8.15 16.17
CA GLY A 385 5.02 -9.47 16.06
C GLY A 385 5.56 -10.33 14.93
N ARG A 386 6.81 -10.10 14.51
CA ARG A 386 7.48 -10.88 13.45
C ARG A 386 8.45 -11.93 13.95
N GLY A 387 8.75 -11.93 15.24
CA GLY A 387 9.60 -12.88 15.90
C GLY A 387 8.83 -13.86 16.80
N ALA A 388 9.56 -14.71 17.51
CA ALA A 388 8.99 -15.70 18.44
C ALA A 388 8.46 -15.10 19.75
N ARG A 389 8.77 -13.83 20.06
CA ARG A 389 8.39 -13.15 21.31
C ARG A 389 6.95 -12.67 21.26
N GLU A 390 6.33 -12.57 22.44
CA GLU A 390 5.07 -11.83 22.58
C GLU A 390 5.29 -10.37 22.23
N SER A 391 4.32 -9.77 21.56
CA SER A 391 4.46 -8.41 21.03
C SER A 391 3.30 -7.53 21.47
N PHE A 392 3.63 -6.27 21.74
CA PHE A 392 2.72 -5.30 22.31
C PHE A 392 2.71 -4.02 21.47
N CYS A 393 1.51 -3.47 21.26
CA CYS A 393 1.31 -2.14 20.71
C CYS A 393 0.67 -1.25 21.78
N ILE A 394 1.40 -0.25 22.24
CA ILE A 394 0.99 0.63 23.33
C ILE A 394 0.63 1.99 22.76
N LEU A 395 -0.63 2.35 22.90
CA LEU A 395 -1.21 3.62 22.50
C LEU A 395 -1.16 4.58 23.69
N LEU A 396 -0.15 5.48 23.69
CA LEU A 396 0.04 6.42 24.79
C LEU A 396 -0.79 7.68 24.54
N VAL A 397 -1.81 7.88 25.36
CA VAL A 397 -2.83 8.93 25.17
C VAL A 397 -2.80 9.97 26.27
N LYS A 398 -3.17 11.21 25.92
CA LYS A 398 -3.44 12.27 26.90
C LYS A 398 -4.73 11.99 27.65
N ASN A 399 -4.88 12.56 28.85
CA ASN A 399 -5.99 12.29 29.77
C ASN A 399 -7.39 12.67 29.23
N SER A 400 -7.47 13.54 28.24
CA SER A 400 -8.75 14.01 27.67
C SER A 400 -8.86 13.60 26.21
N LEU A 401 -9.38 12.41 25.93
CA LEU A 401 -9.78 11.98 24.59
C LEU A 401 -11.22 12.41 24.30
N SER A 402 -11.49 12.88 23.08
CA SER A 402 -12.85 13.00 22.57
C SER A 402 -13.51 11.63 22.47
N GLU A 403 -14.84 11.57 22.49
CA GLU A 403 -15.59 10.32 22.33
C GLU A 403 -15.25 9.61 21.01
N LEU A 404 -15.12 10.39 19.93
CA LEU A 404 -14.73 9.88 18.61
C LEU A 404 -13.31 9.27 18.65
N ALA A 405 -12.35 9.95 19.27
CA ALA A 405 -10.99 9.42 19.38
C ALA A 405 -10.95 8.12 20.19
N ARG A 406 -11.72 8.05 21.29
CA ARG A 406 -11.84 6.83 22.09
C ARG A 406 -12.42 5.68 21.28
N THR A 407 -13.52 5.90 20.56
CA THR A 407 -14.15 4.89 19.69
C THR A 407 -13.14 4.36 18.64
N ARG A 408 -12.37 5.25 18.02
CA ARG A 408 -11.34 4.86 17.03
C ARG A 408 -10.25 3.99 17.64
N LEU A 409 -9.71 4.35 18.80
CA LEU A 409 -8.67 3.58 19.47
C LEU A 409 -9.19 2.22 19.98
N ASP A 410 -10.46 2.16 20.42
CA ASP A 410 -11.11 0.90 20.82
C ASP A 410 -11.25 -0.07 19.64
N ILE A 411 -11.47 0.41 18.41
CA ILE A 411 -11.48 -0.43 17.22
C ILE A 411 -10.10 -1.10 17.02
N ILE A 412 -9.01 -0.32 17.05
CA ILE A 412 -7.65 -0.88 16.93
C ILE A 412 -7.35 -1.89 18.04
N ARG A 413 -7.87 -1.65 19.25
CA ARG A 413 -7.68 -2.57 20.38
C ARG A 413 -8.46 -3.88 20.21
N SER A 414 -9.67 -3.82 19.64
CA SER A 414 -10.59 -4.94 19.56
C SER A 414 -10.31 -5.93 18.44
N THR A 415 -9.65 -5.51 17.37
CA THR A 415 -9.37 -6.37 16.22
C THR A 415 -7.94 -6.23 15.68
N GLN A 416 -7.44 -7.30 15.09
CA GLN A 416 -6.16 -7.32 14.38
C GLN A 416 -6.33 -7.37 12.87
N ASP A 417 -7.54 -7.61 12.39
CA ASP A 417 -7.87 -7.65 10.98
C ASP A 417 -7.86 -6.24 10.38
N GLY A 418 -6.88 -5.98 9.48
CA GLY A 418 -6.72 -4.70 8.82
C GLY A 418 -7.91 -4.32 7.94
N PHE A 419 -8.60 -5.30 7.35
CA PHE A 419 -9.78 -5.03 6.53
C PHE A 419 -10.96 -4.56 7.37
N ALA A 420 -11.22 -5.24 8.51
CA ALA A 420 -12.23 -4.81 9.45
C ALA A 420 -11.93 -3.41 10.04
N ILE A 421 -10.64 -3.10 10.29
CA ILE A 421 -10.22 -1.76 10.71
C ILE A 421 -10.51 -0.72 9.63
N ALA A 422 -10.19 -1.02 8.37
CA ALA A 422 -10.44 -0.10 7.27
C ALA A 422 -11.93 0.16 7.03
N GLU A 423 -12.78 -0.88 7.14
CA GLU A 423 -14.23 -0.71 7.06
C GLU A 423 -14.76 0.21 8.17
N LYS A 424 -14.27 0.02 9.39
CA LYS A 424 -14.66 0.86 10.54
C LYS A 424 -14.11 2.29 10.45
N ASP A 425 -12.86 2.48 9.97
CA ASP A 425 -12.30 3.83 9.73
C ASP A 425 -13.14 4.58 8.70
N LEU A 426 -13.58 3.86 7.68
CA LEU A 426 -14.41 4.37 6.62
C LEU A 426 -15.82 4.76 7.15
N GLU A 427 -16.45 3.94 8.00
CA GLU A 427 -17.72 4.26 8.66
C GLU A 427 -17.64 5.54 9.50
N ILE A 428 -16.50 5.76 10.18
CA ILE A 428 -16.32 6.90 11.09
C ILE A 428 -15.98 8.21 10.37
N ARG A 429 -15.07 8.15 9.40
CA ARG A 429 -14.54 9.36 8.72
C ARG A 429 -15.34 9.79 7.51
N GLY A 430 -16.02 8.85 6.85
CA GLY A 430 -16.55 9.05 5.51
C GLY A 430 -15.47 8.93 4.41
N ALA A 431 -15.90 8.71 3.16
CA ALA A 431 -14.99 8.43 2.04
C ALA A 431 -14.08 9.61 1.67
N GLY A 432 -14.51 10.83 1.90
CA GLY A 432 -13.78 12.04 1.51
C GLY A 432 -12.45 12.23 2.26
N GLU A 433 -12.39 11.85 3.53
CA GLU A 433 -11.17 11.97 4.34
C GLU A 433 -10.22 10.77 4.17
N VAL A 434 -10.76 9.57 3.96
CA VAL A 434 -9.95 8.35 3.83
C VAL A 434 -9.17 8.33 2.53
N LEU A 435 -9.74 8.86 1.46
CA LEU A 435 -9.07 8.96 0.14
C LEU A 435 -8.05 10.09 0.06
N GLY A 436 -8.01 10.98 1.06
CA GLY A 436 -7.15 12.14 1.06
C GLY A 436 -7.45 13.01 -0.16
N THR A 437 -8.27 14.03 -0.03
CA THR A 437 -8.68 14.95 -1.11
C THR A 437 -7.52 15.58 -1.91
N ARG A 438 -6.27 15.34 -1.51
CA ARG A 438 -5.05 15.81 -2.17
C ARG A 438 -4.22 14.69 -2.85
N GLN A 439 -4.49 13.39 -2.59
CA GLN A 439 -3.68 12.28 -3.14
C GLN A 439 -4.31 11.60 -4.35
N THR A 440 -5.63 11.70 -4.52
CA THR A 440 -6.33 11.19 -5.69
C THR A 440 -6.87 12.36 -6.51
N GLY A 441 -6.02 13.00 -7.31
CA GLY A 441 -6.44 13.99 -8.30
C GLY A 441 -7.51 13.49 -9.29
N GLU A 442 -7.96 12.25 -9.16
CA GLU A 442 -8.71 11.52 -10.17
C GLU A 442 -10.22 11.34 -9.90
N MET A 443 -10.73 11.46 -8.66
CA MET A 443 -12.15 11.21 -8.39
C MET A 443 -12.81 12.26 -7.51
N SER A 444 -13.11 13.41 -8.04
CA SER A 444 -14.03 14.35 -7.39
C SER A 444 -15.46 14.11 -7.89
N PHE A 445 -16.28 13.45 -7.08
CA PHE A 445 -17.71 13.37 -7.32
C PHE A 445 -18.36 14.75 -7.09
N ARG A 446 -19.37 15.08 -7.89
CA ARG A 446 -20.12 16.34 -7.78
C ARG A 446 -21.29 16.23 -6.81
N ILE A 447 -21.94 15.08 -6.78
CA ILE A 447 -23.17 14.82 -6.04
C ILE A 447 -23.05 13.53 -5.22
N ALA A 448 -22.51 12.47 -5.80
CA ALA A 448 -22.34 11.18 -5.14
C ALA A 448 -21.32 11.25 -4.02
N ASP A 449 -21.55 10.47 -2.97
CA ASP A 449 -20.63 10.21 -1.89
C ASP A 449 -20.45 8.69 -1.78
N LEU A 450 -19.20 8.21 -1.91
CA LEU A 450 -18.91 6.78 -1.98
C LEU A 450 -19.37 6.00 -0.76
N MET A 451 -19.50 6.66 0.42
CA MET A 451 -19.95 6.02 1.64
C MET A 451 -21.45 6.05 1.82
N ARG A 452 -21.98 7.26 1.76
CA ARG A 452 -23.43 7.48 1.91
C ARG A 452 -24.22 6.69 0.89
N ASP A 453 -23.67 6.57 -0.33
CA ASP A 453 -24.38 6.08 -1.49
C ASP A 453 -24.02 4.65 -1.90
N GLN A 454 -23.28 3.90 -1.05
CA GLN A 454 -22.88 2.49 -1.28
C GLN A 454 -24.05 1.58 -1.70
N LYS A 455 -25.21 1.78 -1.12
CA LYS A 455 -26.41 1.00 -1.43
C LYS A 455 -26.84 1.10 -2.92
N TRP A 456 -26.33 2.10 -3.65
CA TRP A 456 -26.61 2.33 -5.06
C TRP A 456 -25.54 1.81 -6.01
N PHE A 457 -24.43 1.28 -5.50
CA PHE A 457 -23.40 0.68 -6.33
C PHE A 457 -23.89 -0.45 -7.22
N PRO A 458 -24.75 -1.40 -6.75
CA PRO A 458 -25.27 -2.45 -7.62
C PRO A 458 -26.06 -1.90 -8.81
N GLN A 459 -26.91 -0.89 -8.59
CA GLN A 459 -27.71 -0.25 -9.65
C GLN A 459 -26.81 0.54 -10.62
N ALA A 460 -25.81 1.24 -10.11
CA ALA A 460 -24.84 1.95 -10.94
C ALA A 460 -24.02 0.98 -11.80
N GLU A 461 -23.63 -0.16 -11.25
CA GLU A 461 -22.92 -1.20 -11.99
C GLU A 461 -23.79 -1.85 -13.07
N GLU A 462 -25.04 -2.14 -12.78
CA GLU A 462 -25.99 -2.66 -13.75
C GLU A 462 -26.22 -1.66 -14.89
N LEU A 463 -26.42 -0.38 -14.57
CA LEU A 463 -26.54 0.69 -15.55
C LEU A 463 -25.27 0.80 -16.41
N ALA A 464 -24.09 0.77 -15.81
CA ALA A 464 -22.83 0.82 -16.53
C ALA A 464 -22.66 -0.38 -17.49
N LYS A 465 -23.00 -1.58 -17.06
CA LYS A 465 -22.98 -2.79 -17.91
C LYS A 465 -23.98 -2.67 -19.08
N MET A 466 -25.17 -2.18 -18.82
CA MET A 466 -26.19 -1.96 -19.86
C MET A 466 -25.70 -0.96 -20.91
N MET A 467 -25.08 0.15 -20.46
CA MET A 467 -24.56 1.20 -21.36
C MET A 467 -23.39 0.74 -22.24
N GLN A 468 -22.76 -0.39 -21.96
CA GLN A 468 -21.72 -0.96 -22.84
C GLN A 468 -22.28 -1.57 -24.13
N ARG A 469 -23.59 -1.87 -24.21
CA ARG A 469 -24.19 -2.41 -25.40
C ARG A 469 -24.19 -1.38 -26.54
N PRO A 470 -24.00 -1.81 -27.81
CA PRO A 470 -23.90 -0.90 -28.96
C PRO A 470 -25.10 0.04 -29.12
N GLU A 471 -26.30 -0.44 -28.81
CA GLU A 471 -27.56 0.32 -28.92
C GLU A 471 -27.60 1.57 -28.04
N TYR A 472 -26.84 1.61 -26.93
CA TYR A 472 -26.77 2.73 -26.02
C TYR A 472 -25.56 3.67 -26.26
N ALA A 473 -24.80 3.47 -27.34
CA ALA A 473 -23.61 4.27 -27.63
C ALA A 473 -23.83 5.80 -27.58
N PRO A 474 -24.92 6.38 -28.17
CA PRO A 474 -25.17 7.81 -28.07
C PRO A 474 -25.43 8.30 -26.63
N VAL A 475 -26.22 7.53 -25.87
CA VAL A 475 -26.58 7.86 -24.48
C VAL A 475 -25.34 7.73 -23.58
N ARG A 476 -24.49 6.71 -23.80
CA ARG A 476 -23.21 6.52 -23.12
C ARG A 476 -22.30 7.72 -23.31
N THR A 477 -22.12 8.19 -24.55
CA THR A 477 -21.27 9.35 -24.86
C THR A 477 -21.78 10.60 -24.15
N GLU A 478 -23.09 10.80 -24.11
CA GLU A 478 -23.70 11.94 -23.41
C GLU A 478 -23.52 11.82 -21.89
N LEU A 479 -23.72 10.65 -21.31
CA LEU A 479 -23.53 10.37 -19.88
C LEU A 479 -22.07 10.66 -19.45
N LEU A 480 -21.11 10.16 -20.20
CA LEU A 480 -19.69 10.41 -19.95
C LEU A 480 -19.35 11.90 -20.07
N ARG A 481 -19.83 12.56 -21.12
CA ARG A 481 -19.62 14.01 -21.30
C ARG A 481 -20.18 14.84 -20.16
N ASN A 482 -21.36 14.50 -19.66
CA ASN A 482 -22.06 15.27 -18.62
C ASN A 482 -21.39 15.12 -17.25
N TRP A 483 -20.87 13.93 -16.91
CA TRP A 483 -20.34 13.63 -15.59
C TRP A 483 -18.82 13.64 -15.52
N ILE A 484 -18.13 13.16 -16.54
CA ILE A 484 -16.66 13.07 -16.60
C ILE A 484 -16.08 14.31 -17.29
N GLY A 485 -16.80 14.85 -18.32
CA GLY A 485 -16.36 16.02 -19.09
C GLY A 485 -15.21 15.70 -20.05
N GLN A 486 -14.55 16.75 -20.55
CA GLN A 486 -13.29 16.65 -21.30
C GLN A 486 -12.08 16.59 -20.35
N ARG A 487 -12.17 15.87 -19.24
CA ARG A 487 -11.01 15.62 -18.41
C ARG A 487 -10.13 14.63 -19.17
N GLN A 488 -9.11 15.15 -19.84
CA GLN A 488 -8.05 14.40 -20.50
C GLN A 488 -7.37 13.41 -19.53
N ASP A 489 -7.46 13.65 -18.21
CA ASP A 489 -6.92 12.80 -17.15
C ASP A 489 -7.45 11.35 -17.15
N TYR A 490 -8.60 11.06 -17.75
CA TYR A 490 -9.14 9.71 -17.91
C TYR A 490 -8.69 9.01 -19.20
N THR A 491 -8.21 9.78 -20.19
CA THR A 491 -7.78 9.26 -21.49
C THR A 491 -6.26 9.18 -21.61
N ASP A 492 -5.51 10.07 -20.93
CA ASP A 492 -4.06 10.20 -21.05
C ASP A 492 -3.27 9.38 -20.01
N VAL A 493 -3.96 8.66 -19.12
CA VAL A 493 -3.34 7.73 -18.18
C VAL A 493 -3.40 6.30 -18.76
N GLY A 494 -2.95 6.18 -19.98
CA GLY A 494 -2.80 4.91 -20.69
C GLY A 494 -1.34 4.48 -20.78
#